data_ede6c789fa54a4fd78894e23c87ceec5
#
_entry.id   ede6c789fa54a4fd78894e23c87ceec5
#
_cell.length_a   1.000
_cell.length_b   1.000
_cell.length_c   1.000
_cell.angle_alpha   90.00
_cell.angle_beta   90.00
_cell.angle_gamma   90.00
#
_symmetry.space_group_name_H-M   'P 1'
#
loop_
_entity.id
_entity.type
_entity.pdbx_description
1 polymer ?
#
loop_
_entity_poly.entity_id
_entity_poly.type
_entity_poly.pdbx_seq_one_letter_code
_entity_poly.pdbx_strand_id
1 'polypeptide(L)' 'MPSSDSPFLLDVLGERCPMPVQRIRKVIKEISEGSIIHVLGDDPESIHDIPVLLSRLGLEPPIITRQENGWLFEIKV' A
#
# COMPACT_ATOMS: atom_id res chain seq x y z
N MET A 1 11.54 22.23 -1.59
CA MET A 1 11.57 21.22 -1.98
C MET A 1 10.73 20.26 -1.48
N PRO A 2 10.07 19.83 -2.07
CA PRO A 2 9.08 19.08 -1.62
C PRO A 2 9.59 17.97 -0.95
N SER A 3 9.04 17.71 -0.09
CA SER A 3 9.44 16.80 0.55
C SER A 3 9.17 15.53 -0.02
N SER A 4 10.11 14.98 -0.55
CA SER A 4 10.00 13.66 -0.90
C SER A 4 9.94 12.79 0.31
N ASP A 5 9.96 13.40 1.47
CA ASP A 5 9.89 12.61 2.66
C ASP A 5 8.48 12.29 3.08
N SER A 6 7.49 12.94 2.52
CA SER A 6 6.11 12.70 2.89
C SER A 6 5.60 11.46 2.21
N PRO A 7 5.04 10.50 2.96
CA PRO A 7 4.47 9.32 2.32
C PRO A 7 3.23 9.67 1.53
N PHE A 8 3.00 8.90 0.48
CA PHE A 8 1.78 9.05 -0.30
C PHE A 8 0.68 8.26 0.41
N LEU A 9 -0.41 8.93 0.73
CA LEU A 9 -1.51 8.27 1.42
C LEU A 9 -2.53 7.76 0.42
N LEU A 10 -2.82 6.48 0.47
CA LEU A 10 -3.81 5.85 -0.40
C LEU A 10 -4.90 5.26 0.47
N ASP A 11 -6.10 5.78 0.35
CA ASP A 11 -7.23 5.34 1.14
C ASP A 11 -8.07 4.39 0.32
N VAL A 12 -8.09 3.12 0.71
CA VAL A 12 -8.92 2.12 0.07
C VAL A 12 -9.90 1.50 1.07
N LEU A 13 -10.23 2.24 2.13
CA LEU A 13 -11.23 1.78 3.07
C LEU A 13 -12.55 1.56 2.35
N GLY A 14 -13.22 0.47 2.70
CA GLY A 14 -14.50 0.14 2.07
C GLY A 14 -14.37 -0.60 0.76
N GLU A 15 -13.17 -0.69 0.18
CA GLU A 15 -12.98 -1.39 -1.08
C GLU A 15 -12.59 -2.83 -0.82
N ARG A 16 -12.97 -3.72 -1.72
CA ARG A 16 -12.72 -5.15 -1.59
C ARG A 16 -11.87 -5.64 -2.75
N CYS A 17 -11.19 -6.76 -2.51
CA CYS A 17 -10.38 -7.38 -3.52
C CYS A 17 -11.18 -7.58 -4.80
N PRO A 18 -10.61 -7.29 -5.98
CA PRO A 18 -9.18 -6.99 -6.19
C PRO A 18 -8.87 -5.49 -6.25
N MET A 19 -9.81 -4.64 -5.89
CA MET A 19 -9.63 -3.20 -6.07
C MET A 19 -8.44 -2.62 -5.30
N PRO A 20 -8.25 -2.94 -4.00
CA PRO A 20 -7.11 -2.35 -3.30
C PRO A 20 -5.78 -2.68 -3.96
N VAL A 21 -5.62 -3.93 -4.40
CA VAL A 21 -4.38 -4.36 -5.03
C VAL A 21 -4.17 -3.62 -6.34
N GLN A 22 -5.23 -3.44 -7.11
CA GLN A 22 -5.12 -2.75 -8.38
C GLN A 22 -4.75 -1.29 -8.19
N ARG A 23 -5.31 -0.65 -7.16
CA ARG A 23 -5.01 0.74 -6.90
C ARG A 23 -3.57 0.92 -6.42
N ILE A 24 -3.08 0.02 -5.58
CA ILE A 24 -1.71 0.07 -5.13
C ILE A 24 -0.76 -0.11 -6.30
N ARG A 25 -1.07 -1.06 -7.18
CA ARG A 25 -0.24 -1.32 -8.34
C ARG A 25 -0.13 -0.08 -9.22
N LYS A 26 -1.23 0.62 -9.41
CA LYS A 26 -1.23 1.83 -10.22
C LYS A 26 -0.37 2.90 -9.60
N VAL A 27 -0.46 3.10 -8.29
CA VAL A 27 0.35 4.11 -7.61
C VAL A 27 1.83 3.76 -7.71
N ILE A 28 2.18 2.50 -7.55
CA ILE A 28 3.58 2.08 -7.63
C ILE A 28 4.16 2.41 -9.00
N LYS A 29 3.36 2.28 -10.04
CA LYS A 29 3.84 2.58 -11.38
C LYS A 29 4.05 4.08 -11.61
N GLU A 30 3.38 4.90 -10.83
CA GLU A 30 3.39 6.34 -11.06
C GLU A 30 4.29 7.09 -10.08
N ILE A 31 4.69 6.46 -8.99
CA ILE A 31 5.45 7.15 -7.96
C ILE A 31 6.94 6.87 -8.14
N SER A 32 7.77 7.78 -7.65
CA SER A 32 9.21 7.65 -7.82
C SER A 32 9.80 6.60 -6.89
N GLU A 33 10.89 5.98 -7.32
CA GLU A 33 11.60 5.06 -6.46
C GLU A 33 12.07 5.77 -5.21
N GLY A 34 12.09 5.06 -4.10
CA GLY A 34 12.47 5.65 -2.83
C GLY A 34 11.32 6.25 -2.08
N SER A 35 10.14 6.29 -2.69
CA SER A 35 8.96 6.83 -2.02
C SER A 35 8.34 5.80 -1.09
N ILE A 36 7.50 6.29 -0.18
CA ILE A 36 6.78 5.43 0.75
C ILE A 36 5.30 5.64 0.52
N ILE A 37 4.55 4.56 0.47
CA ILE A 37 3.10 4.60 0.33
C ILE A 37 2.49 4.10 1.62
N HIS A 38 1.56 4.86 2.18
CA HIS A 38 0.76 4.42 3.31
C HIS A 38 -0.63 4.10 2.79
N VAL A 39 -1.02 2.84 2.89
CA VAL A 39 -2.32 2.37 2.42
C VAL A 39 -3.20 2.09 3.61
N LEU A 40 -4.38 2.71 3.66
CA LEU A 40 -5.38 2.42 4.66
C LEU A 40 -6.41 1.49 4.03
N GLY A 41 -6.62 0.33 4.61
CA GLY A 41 -7.57 -0.63 4.07
C GLY A 41 -8.25 -1.42 5.17
N ASP A 42 -9.44 -1.94 4.88
CA ASP A 42 -10.16 -2.75 5.86
C ASP A 42 -10.61 -4.09 5.28
N ASP A 43 -10.04 -4.48 4.14
CA ASP A 43 -10.35 -5.78 3.57
C ASP A 43 -9.36 -6.80 4.12
N PRO A 44 -9.84 -7.83 4.84
CA PRO A 44 -8.92 -8.82 5.42
C PRO A 44 -8.07 -9.55 4.39
N GLU A 45 -8.55 -9.68 3.17
CA GLU A 45 -7.76 -10.36 2.14
C GLU A 45 -6.55 -9.56 1.72
N SER A 46 -6.57 -8.27 1.93
CA SER A 46 -5.41 -7.44 1.59
C SER A 46 -4.19 -7.82 2.41
N ILE A 47 -4.37 -8.37 3.60
CA ILE A 47 -3.27 -8.79 4.43
C ILE A 47 -2.43 -9.86 3.71
N HIS A 48 -3.07 -10.67 2.88
CA HIS A 48 -2.37 -11.66 2.09
C HIS A 48 -2.00 -11.15 0.70
N ASP A 49 -2.90 -10.41 0.09
CA ASP A 49 -2.75 -10.03 -1.32
C ASP A 49 -1.69 -8.95 -1.53
N ILE A 50 -1.58 -8.01 -0.61
CA ILE A 50 -0.61 -6.95 -0.76
C ILE A 50 0.82 -7.48 -0.67
N PRO A 51 1.16 -8.33 0.32
CA PRO A 51 2.51 -8.91 0.32
C PRO A 51 2.83 -9.70 -0.93
N VAL A 52 1.86 -10.41 -1.48
CA VAL A 52 2.07 -11.17 -2.71
C VAL A 52 2.37 -10.23 -3.87
N LEU A 53 1.61 -9.14 -3.97
CA LEU A 53 1.85 -8.16 -5.02
C LEU A 53 3.27 -7.58 -4.91
N LEU A 54 3.68 -7.18 -3.70
CA LEU A 54 4.98 -6.57 -3.51
C LEU A 54 6.11 -7.56 -3.82
N SER A 55 5.91 -8.82 -3.47
CA SER A 55 6.89 -9.85 -3.77
C SER A 55 7.06 -10.00 -5.28
N ARG A 56 5.97 -9.98 -6.02
CA ARG A 56 6.03 -10.11 -7.47
C ARG A 56 6.70 -8.93 -8.13
N LEU A 57 6.63 -7.76 -7.48
CA LEU A 57 7.26 -6.56 -8.02
C LEU A 57 8.70 -6.39 -7.53
N GLY A 58 9.20 -7.33 -6.72
CA GLY A 58 10.57 -7.25 -6.22
C GLY A 58 10.74 -6.25 -5.10
N LEU A 59 9.66 -5.88 -4.44
CA LEU A 59 9.71 -4.92 -3.35
C LEU A 59 9.73 -5.64 -2.00
N GLU A 60 10.13 -4.91 -0.96
CA GLU A 60 10.16 -5.47 0.38
C GLU A 60 8.75 -5.69 0.90
N PRO A 61 8.56 -6.62 1.83
CA PRO A 61 7.25 -6.82 2.42
C PRO A 61 6.77 -5.56 3.12
N PRO A 62 5.47 -5.32 3.17
CA PRO A 62 4.95 -4.12 3.81
C PRO A 62 5.01 -4.25 5.32
N ILE A 63 5.06 -3.12 6.01
CA ILE A 63 4.88 -3.09 7.44
C ILE A 63 3.39 -2.88 7.68
N ILE A 64 2.76 -3.84 8.37
CA ILE A 64 1.32 -3.81 8.57
C ILE A 64 1.04 -3.46 10.02
N THR A 65 0.28 -2.40 10.25
CA THR A 65 -0.07 -1.94 11.58
C THR A 65 -1.58 -1.94 11.73
N ARG A 66 -2.08 -2.54 12.81
CA ARG A 66 -3.51 -2.57 13.07
C ARG A 66 -4.00 -1.18 13.41
N GLN A 67 -5.10 -0.79 12.79
CA GLN A 67 -5.74 0.48 13.07
C GLN A 67 -7.13 0.22 13.61
N GLU A 68 -7.79 1.27 14.09
CA GLU A 68 -9.10 1.12 14.68
C GLU A 68 -10.10 0.53 13.70
N ASN A 69 -10.05 0.96 12.46
CA ASN A 69 -11.01 0.53 11.45
C ASN A 69 -10.39 -0.28 10.32
N GLY A 70 -9.25 -0.91 10.56
CA GLY A 70 -8.61 -1.67 9.51
C GLY A 70 -7.12 -1.79 9.76
N TRP A 71 -6.34 -1.64 8.69
CA TRP A 71 -4.89 -1.77 8.78
C TRP A 71 -4.22 -0.68 7.97
N LEU A 72 -3.02 -0.31 8.42
CA LEU A 72 -2.16 0.58 7.67
C LEU A 72 -1.01 -0.25 7.11
N PHE A 73 -0.81 -0.18 5.80
CA PHE A 73 0.27 -0.90 5.15
C PHE A 73 1.31 0.13 4.71
N GLU A 74 2.51 0.01 5.22
CA GLU A 74 3.60 0.90 4.82
C GLU A 74 4.42 0.20 3.77
N ILE A 75 4.48 0.75 2.56
CA ILE A 75 5.13 0.15 1.41
C ILE A 75 6.29 1.04 0.97
N LYS A 76 7.47 0.45 0.82
CA LYS A 76 8.63 1.16 0.31
C LYS A 76 8.81 0.81 -1.16
N VAL A 77 8.83 1.80 -2.00
CA VAL A 77 8.94 1.59 -3.45
C VAL A 77 10.39 1.67 -3.98
#